data_7f9eb599b1c6baad9866102263db8b39
#
_entry.id   7f9eb599b1c6baad9866102263db8b39
#
_cell.length_a   1.000
_cell.length_b   1.000
_cell.length_c   1.000
_cell.angle_alpha   90.00
_cell.angle_beta   90.00
_cell.angle_gamma   90.00
#
_symmetry.space_group_name_H-M   'P 1'
#
loop_
_entity.id
_entity.type
_entity.pdbx_description
1 polymer ?
#
loop_
_entity_poly.entity_id
_entity_poly.type
_entity_poly.pdbx_seq_one_letter_code
_entity_poly.pdbx_strand_id
1 'polypeptide(L)'
;MITRFLIPLLALTLSGSLCAADSAPETRLKASVNQVVTIAKQAKDRTALITAVKPVLANILNFETMTRRAIGPGWRQFTPDQQREAVHLFTTLILRTYTAKFTPGESPSVEYKSCASPSPGRVEISTTSLYRGNRYDVVYRMEDQSGNWTVSDVVIEGVSLVANYRSQLDETFAQQGAAGVIKSLQRSVADSK
;
A
#
# COMPACT_ATOMS: atom_id res chain seq x y z
N MET A 1 13.25 -10.94 -61.24
CA MET A 1 14.05 -10.97 -59.96
C MET A 1 13.29 -10.17 -58.93
N ILE A 2 12.60 -10.84 -58.00
CA ILE A 2 11.80 -10.22 -56.95
C ILE A 2 12.52 -10.53 -55.63
N THR A 3 13.22 -9.52 -55.12
CA THR A 3 13.95 -9.64 -53.83
C THR A 3 12.95 -9.49 -52.68
N ARG A 4 12.66 -10.58 -51.96
CA ARG A 4 11.85 -10.57 -50.74
C ARG A 4 12.69 -10.06 -49.59
N PHE A 5 12.41 -8.87 -49.08
CA PHE A 5 12.94 -8.39 -47.81
C PHE A 5 12.17 -9.07 -46.66
N LEU A 6 12.85 -9.95 -45.95
CA LEU A 6 12.44 -10.51 -44.67
C LEU A 6 12.75 -9.47 -43.58
N ILE A 7 11.72 -8.87 -42.99
CA ILE A 7 11.85 -8.04 -41.78
C ILE A 7 11.79 -9.01 -40.58
N PRO A 8 12.84 -9.11 -39.74
CA PRO A 8 12.75 -9.89 -38.53
C PRO A 8 11.86 -9.16 -37.52
N LEU A 9 10.74 -9.77 -37.20
CA LEU A 9 9.85 -9.35 -36.11
C LEU A 9 10.58 -9.61 -34.79
N LEU A 10 11.18 -8.58 -34.20
CA LEU A 10 11.81 -8.61 -32.89
C LEU A 10 10.68 -8.66 -31.82
N ALA A 11 10.35 -9.86 -31.39
CA ALA A 11 9.43 -10.08 -30.29
C ALA A 11 10.12 -9.64 -28.99
N LEU A 12 9.76 -8.45 -28.52
CA LEU A 12 10.16 -7.94 -27.20
C LEU A 12 9.40 -8.74 -26.12
N THR A 13 10.01 -9.81 -25.65
CA THR A 13 9.47 -10.59 -24.52
C THR A 13 9.64 -9.77 -23.25
N LEU A 14 8.55 -9.25 -22.72
CA LEU A 14 8.51 -8.63 -21.39
C LEU A 14 8.66 -9.76 -20.35
N SER A 15 9.90 -10.16 -20.07
CA SER A 15 10.20 -11.17 -19.06
C SER A 15 10.10 -10.51 -17.67
N GLY A 16 8.91 -10.53 -17.08
CA GLY A 16 8.76 -10.28 -15.64
C GLY A 16 9.47 -11.42 -14.89
N SER A 17 10.52 -11.11 -14.14
CA SER A 17 11.21 -12.09 -13.30
C SER A 17 10.33 -12.43 -12.11
N LEU A 18 10.11 -13.74 -11.87
CA LEU A 18 9.53 -14.24 -10.63
C LEU A 18 10.58 -14.07 -9.51
N CYS A 19 10.15 -13.61 -8.33
CA CYS A 19 11.03 -13.60 -7.17
C CYS A 19 11.37 -15.06 -6.78
N ALA A 20 12.58 -15.27 -6.25
CA ALA A 20 12.88 -16.53 -5.59
C ALA A 20 11.94 -16.73 -4.39
N ALA A 21 11.52 -17.97 -4.15
CA ALA A 21 10.78 -18.32 -2.93
C ALA A 21 11.59 -17.88 -1.70
N ASP A 22 10.92 -17.26 -0.71
CA ASP A 22 11.53 -16.68 0.50
C ASP A 22 12.54 -15.55 0.22
N SER A 23 12.31 -14.78 -0.83
CA SER A 23 13.08 -13.55 -1.08
C SER A 23 12.97 -12.56 0.11
N ALA A 24 13.96 -11.68 0.26
CA ALA A 24 13.99 -10.70 1.36
C ALA A 24 12.69 -9.87 1.50
N PRO A 25 12.08 -9.33 0.41
CA PRO A 25 10.80 -8.63 0.52
C PRO A 25 9.65 -9.52 0.98
N GLU A 26 9.59 -10.78 0.51
CA GLU A 26 8.53 -11.72 0.89
C GLU A 26 8.67 -12.12 2.36
N THR A 27 9.86 -12.47 2.82
CA THR A 27 10.15 -12.79 4.22
C THR A 27 9.76 -11.64 5.14
N ARG A 28 10.12 -10.40 4.78
CA ARG A 28 9.78 -9.21 5.54
C ARG A 28 8.27 -8.95 5.60
N LEU A 29 7.56 -9.10 4.49
CA LEU A 29 6.11 -8.97 4.43
C LEU A 29 5.44 -10.04 5.29
N LYS A 30 5.83 -11.32 5.14
CA LYS A 30 5.31 -12.45 5.91
C LYS A 30 5.45 -12.20 7.42
N ALA A 31 6.61 -11.75 7.88
CA ALA A 31 6.85 -11.44 9.28
C ALA A 31 5.90 -10.35 9.79
N SER A 32 5.73 -9.25 9.04
CA SER A 32 4.86 -8.15 9.43
C SER A 32 3.37 -8.54 9.42
N VAL A 33 2.92 -9.27 8.40
CA VAL A 33 1.55 -9.78 8.32
C VAL A 33 1.25 -10.73 9.47
N ASN A 34 2.15 -11.66 9.80
CA ASN A 34 1.99 -12.59 10.92
C ASN A 34 1.89 -11.84 12.26
N GLN A 35 2.68 -10.77 12.45
CA GLN A 35 2.56 -9.93 13.65
C GLN A 35 1.19 -9.25 13.73
N VAL A 36 0.70 -8.67 12.62
CA VAL A 36 -0.65 -8.04 12.57
C VAL A 36 -1.74 -9.06 12.87
N VAL A 37 -1.68 -10.24 12.27
CA VAL A 37 -2.63 -11.34 12.50
C VAL A 37 -2.63 -11.77 13.98
N THR A 38 -1.46 -11.90 14.58
CA THR A 38 -1.31 -12.26 16.01
C THR A 38 -1.90 -11.18 16.91
N ILE A 39 -1.60 -9.92 16.64
CA ILE A 39 -2.14 -8.77 17.39
C ILE A 39 -3.67 -8.72 17.26
N ALA A 40 -4.21 -8.89 16.05
CA ALA A 40 -5.65 -8.87 15.83
C ALA A 40 -6.37 -9.96 16.62
N LYS A 41 -5.81 -11.17 16.66
CA LYS A 41 -6.33 -12.30 17.43
C LYS A 41 -6.31 -12.07 18.95
N GLN A 42 -5.33 -11.33 19.45
CA GLN A 42 -5.14 -11.08 20.88
C GLN A 42 -5.81 -9.79 21.38
N ALA A 43 -6.21 -8.91 20.46
CA ALA A 43 -6.80 -7.62 20.80
C ALA A 43 -8.14 -7.80 21.51
N LYS A 44 -8.30 -7.12 22.65
CA LYS A 44 -9.53 -7.16 23.45
C LYS A 44 -10.60 -6.19 22.94
N ASP A 45 -10.16 -5.11 22.34
CA ASP A 45 -10.99 -4.04 21.80
C ASP A 45 -10.29 -3.31 20.65
N ARG A 46 -11.00 -2.39 20.00
CA ARG A 46 -10.50 -1.63 18.84
C ARG A 46 -9.33 -0.72 19.20
N THR A 47 -9.34 -0.09 20.34
CA THR A 47 -8.27 0.80 20.77
C THR A 47 -6.96 0.03 20.97
N ALA A 48 -7.05 -1.12 21.64
CA ALA A 48 -5.92 -2.04 21.82
C ALA A 48 -5.38 -2.54 20.47
N LEU A 49 -6.28 -2.91 19.53
CA LEU A 49 -5.90 -3.32 18.19
C LEU A 49 -5.12 -2.21 17.46
N ILE A 50 -5.68 -0.99 17.36
CA ILE A 50 -5.05 0.13 16.67
C ILE A 50 -3.70 0.47 17.29
N THR A 51 -3.64 0.54 18.62
CA THR A 51 -2.42 0.88 19.34
C THR A 51 -1.30 -0.13 19.08
N ALA A 52 -1.63 -1.41 19.08
CA ALA A 52 -0.65 -2.48 18.91
C ALA A 52 -0.22 -2.68 17.44
N VAL A 53 -1.11 -2.51 16.44
CA VAL A 53 -0.75 -2.67 15.03
C VAL A 53 -0.01 -1.47 14.46
N LYS A 54 -0.22 -0.26 15.01
CA LYS A 54 0.38 0.98 14.51
C LYS A 54 1.90 0.90 14.32
N PRO A 55 2.71 0.47 15.31
CA PRO A 55 4.16 0.37 15.14
C PRO A 55 4.56 -0.68 14.09
N VAL A 56 3.85 -1.80 13.98
CA VAL A 56 4.13 -2.84 12.99
C VAL A 56 3.86 -2.29 11.59
N LEU A 57 2.72 -1.62 11.39
CA LEU A 57 2.37 -1.03 10.10
C LEU A 57 3.30 0.13 9.74
N ALA A 58 3.70 0.97 10.70
CA ALA A 58 4.66 2.05 10.48
C ALA A 58 6.06 1.55 10.07
N ASN A 59 6.43 0.33 10.45
CA ASN A 59 7.70 -0.28 10.07
C ASN A 59 7.68 -0.88 8.65
N ILE A 60 6.54 -1.38 8.18
CA ILE A 60 6.44 -2.04 6.87
C ILE A 60 5.85 -1.12 5.80
N LEU A 61 4.90 -0.24 6.12
CA LEU A 61 4.27 0.68 5.18
C LEU A 61 5.07 1.99 5.11
N ASN A 62 5.46 2.41 3.90
CA ASN A 62 6.09 3.70 3.71
C ASN A 62 5.02 4.79 3.54
N PHE A 63 4.46 5.24 4.67
CA PHE A 63 3.39 6.24 4.66
C PHE A 63 3.80 7.57 4.01
N GLU A 64 5.07 7.97 4.08
CA GLU A 64 5.56 9.16 3.38
C GLU A 64 5.45 9.00 1.86
N THR A 65 5.97 7.89 1.32
CA THR A 65 5.86 7.58 -0.11
C THR A 65 4.40 7.43 -0.55
N MET A 66 3.57 6.76 0.24
CA MET A 66 2.14 6.59 -0.04
C MET A 66 1.43 7.94 -0.08
N THR A 67 1.64 8.80 0.92
CA THR A 67 1.03 10.14 0.99
C THR A 67 1.46 11.01 -0.17
N ARG A 68 2.77 11.07 -0.45
CA ARG A 68 3.32 11.83 -1.58
C ARG A 68 2.69 11.41 -2.90
N ARG A 69 2.50 10.10 -3.11
CA ARG A 69 1.88 9.57 -4.32
C ARG A 69 0.38 9.85 -4.38
N ALA A 70 -0.30 9.78 -3.24
CA ALA A 70 -1.71 10.09 -3.14
C ALA A 70 -2.00 11.58 -3.38
N ILE A 71 -1.11 12.49 -2.99
CA ILE A 71 -1.21 13.93 -3.28
C ILE A 71 -0.74 14.23 -4.71
N GLY A 72 0.20 13.45 -5.23
CA GLY A 72 0.68 13.59 -6.61
C GLY A 72 1.57 14.81 -6.87
N PRO A 73 1.50 15.44 -8.08
CA PRO A 73 2.39 16.54 -8.46
C PRO A 73 2.30 17.75 -7.54
N GLY A 74 1.15 17.99 -6.92
CA GLY A 74 0.91 19.05 -5.97
C GLY A 74 1.80 18.99 -4.72
N TRP A 75 2.33 17.80 -4.37
CA TRP A 75 3.20 17.61 -3.21
C TRP A 75 4.38 18.59 -3.11
N ARG A 76 4.93 18.98 -4.25
CA ARG A 76 6.07 19.93 -4.32
C ARG A 76 5.72 21.35 -3.86
N GLN A 77 4.44 21.68 -3.80
CA GLN A 77 3.95 22.99 -3.37
C GLN A 77 3.59 23.02 -1.88
N PHE A 78 3.68 21.89 -1.18
CA PHE A 78 3.51 21.83 0.27
C PHE A 78 4.77 22.32 0.97
N THR A 79 4.59 23.15 2.00
CA THR A 79 5.70 23.46 2.92
C THR A 79 6.11 22.21 3.69
N PRO A 80 7.33 22.17 4.28
CA PRO A 80 7.77 21.03 5.08
C PRO A 80 6.81 20.69 6.24
N ASP A 81 6.18 21.70 6.86
CA ASP A 81 5.19 21.49 7.91
C ASP A 81 3.90 20.84 7.37
N GLN A 82 3.40 21.34 6.26
CA GLN A 82 2.24 20.78 5.58
C GLN A 82 2.50 19.33 5.11
N GLN A 83 3.71 19.04 4.65
CA GLN A 83 4.09 17.68 4.27
C GLN A 83 4.05 16.74 5.48
N ARG A 84 4.61 17.14 6.62
CA ARG A 84 4.56 16.35 7.86
C ARG A 84 3.12 16.15 8.34
N GLU A 85 2.31 17.21 8.31
CA GLU A 85 0.90 17.14 8.69
C GLU A 85 0.11 16.21 7.77
N ALA A 86 0.30 16.31 6.44
CA ALA A 86 -0.35 15.44 5.47
C ALA A 86 0.01 13.96 5.70
N VAL A 87 1.29 13.64 5.94
CA VAL A 87 1.72 12.27 6.26
C VAL A 87 1.05 11.78 7.54
N HIS A 88 1.01 12.60 8.59
CA HIS A 88 0.36 12.25 9.85
C HIS A 88 -1.14 11.97 9.68
N LEU A 89 -1.85 12.85 8.98
CA LEU A 89 -3.28 12.73 8.74
C LEU A 89 -3.60 11.51 7.86
N PHE A 90 -2.86 11.33 6.77
CA PHE A 90 -3.05 10.19 5.87
C PHE A 90 -2.77 8.86 6.59
N THR A 91 -1.70 8.79 7.37
CA THR A 91 -1.41 7.61 8.22
C THR A 91 -2.57 7.30 9.16
N THR A 92 -3.07 8.31 9.87
CA THR A 92 -4.19 8.15 10.80
C THR A 92 -5.46 7.68 10.08
N LEU A 93 -5.77 8.27 8.92
CA LEU A 93 -6.91 7.91 8.08
C LEU A 93 -6.83 6.43 7.65
N ILE A 94 -5.69 6.02 7.10
CA ILE A 94 -5.48 4.63 6.66
C ILE A 94 -5.62 3.65 7.83
N LEU A 95 -4.95 3.94 8.94
CA LEU A 95 -5.04 3.07 10.12
C LEU A 95 -6.48 2.91 10.60
N ARG A 96 -7.23 4.00 10.77
CA ARG A 96 -8.63 3.94 11.22
C ARG A 96 -9.52 3.21 10.22
N THR A 97 -9.46 3.58 8.94
CA THR A 97 -10.32 3.00 7.89
C THR A 97 -10.14 1.50 7.75
N TYR A 98 -8.90 1.02 7.79
CA TYR A 98 -8.65 -0.41 7.53
C TYR A 98 -8.69 -1.25 8.80
N THR A 99 -8.30 -0.73 9.97
CA THR A 99 -8.50 -1.48 11.23
C THR A 99 -9.98 -1.58 11.61
N ALA A 100 -10.83 -0.63 11.18
CA ALA A 100 -12.28 -0.72 11.36
C ALA A 100 -12.92 -1.94 10.67
N LYS A 101 -12.25 -2.53 9.67
CA LYS A 101 -12.72 -3.73 8.98
C LYS A 101 -12.52 -5.02 9.78
N PHE A 102 -11.70 -5.00 10.82
CA PHE A 102 -11.41 -6.16 11.64
C PHE A 102 -12.16 -6.10 12.98
N THR A 103 -12.63 -7.25 13.42
CA THR A 103 -13.18 -7.42 14.76
C THR A 103 -12.05 -7.85 15.69
N PRO A 104 -11.83 -7.16 16.81
CA PRO A 104 -10.88 -7.61 17.84
C PRO A 104 -11.16 -9.04 18.28
N GLY A 105 -10.11 -9.83 18.46
CA GLY A 105 -10.20 -11.26 18.77
C GLY A 105 -10.34 -12.18 17.57
N GLU A 106 -10.58 -11.63 16.37
CA GLU A 106 -10.62 -12.38 15.11
C GLU A 106 -9.43 -12.02 14.23
N SER A 107 -8.96 -12.96 13.44
CA SER A 107 -7.85 -12.73 12.52
C SER A 107 -8.11 -13.38 11.17
N PRO A 108 -7.69 -12.76 10.06
CA PRO A 108 -7.69 -13.41 8.75
C PRO A 108 -6.66 -14.53 8.71
N SER A 109 -6.88 -15.52 7.84
CA SER A 109 -5.79 -16.35 7.31
C SER A 109 -5.31 -15.74 6.00
N VAL A 110 -4.00 -15.75 5.78
CA VAL A 110 -3.37 -15.17 4.58
C VAL A 110 -2.60 -16.24 3.84
N GLU A 111 -2.95 -16.43 2.58
CA GLU A 111 -2.29 -17.35 1.65
C GLU A 111 -1.46 -16.54 0.65
N TYR A 112 -0.17 -16.84 0.54
CA TYR A 112 0.75 -16.22 -0.41
C TYR A 112 0.68 -16.96 -1.73
N LYS A 113 0.51 -16.25 -2.84
CA LYS A 113 0.29 -16.82 -4.18
C LYS A 113 1.51 -16.68 -5.08
N SER A 114 1.98 -15.45 -5.27
CA SER A 114 3.06 -15.16 -6.18
C SER A 114 3.85 -13.93 -5.74
N CYS A 115 5.11 -13.90 -6.15
CA CYS A 115 5.96 -12.73 -6.08
C CYS A 115 6.50 -12.44 -7.49
N ALA A 116 6.31 -11.23 -7.97
CA ALA A 116 6.80 -10.76 -9.26
C ALA A 116 7.66 -9.51 -9.09
N SER A 117 8.71 -9.39 -9.90
CA SER A 117 9.56 -8.20 -9.94
C SER A 117 9.33 -7.46 -11.26
N PRO A 118 8.44 -6.43 -11.28
CA PRO A 118 8.15 -5.66 -12.49
C PRO A 118 9.32 -4.79 -12.94
N SER A 119 10.22 -4.42 -12.02
CA SER A 119 11.44 -3.68 -12.31
C SER A 119 12.45 -3.82 -11.16
N PRO A 120 13.75 -3.54 -11.38
CA PRO A 120 14.74 -3.54 -10.31
C PRO A 120 14.30 -2.70 -9.11
N GLY A 121 14.45 -3.23 -7.90
CA GLY A 121 14.06 -2.56 -6.66
C GLY A 121 12.56 -2.47 -6.42
N ARG A 122 11.73 -3.18 -7.18
CA ARG A 122 10.26 -3.25 -7.00
C ARG A 122 9.77 -4.68 -7.07
N VAL A 123 8.88 -5.04 -6.16
CA VAL A 123 8.18 -6.33 -6.18
C VAL A 123 6.70 -6.15 -5.92
N GLU A 124 5.91 -7.05 -6.47
CA GLU A 124 4.49 -7.23 -6.20
C GLU A 124 4.28 -8.61 -5.61
N ILE A 125 3.74 -8.67 -4.39
CA ILE A 125 3.44 -9.93 -3.69
C ILE A 125 1.94 -10.07 -3.62
N SER A 126 1.42 -11.08 -4.32
CA SER A 126 -0.01 -11.39 -4.36
C SER A 126 -0.37 -12.36 -3.25
N THR A 127 -1.44 -12.06 -2.55
CA THR A 127 -1.99 -12.88 -1.47
C THR A 127 -3.50 -12.99 -1.59
N THR A 128 -4.07 -14.00 -0.95
CA THR A 128 -5.49 -14.06 -0.68
C THR A 128 -5.72 -14.09 0.82
N SER A 129 -6.53 -13.18 1.31
CA SER A 129 -6.95 -13.12 2.71
C SER A 129 -8.34 -13.73 2.85
N LEU A 130 -8.50 -14.68 3.77
CA LEU A 130 -9.79 -15.27 4.14
C LEU A 130 -10.21 -14.70 5.50
N TYR A 131 -11.33 -14.01 5.54
CA TYR A 131 -11.83 -13.40 6.76
C TYR A 131 -13.38 -13.49 6.82
N ARG A 132 -13.91 -14.11 7.87
CA ARG A 132 -15.35 -14.30 8.06
C ARG A 132 -16.06 -14.95 6.86
N GLY A 133 -15.43 -15.95 6.25
CA GLY A 133 -15.96 -16.65 5.09
C GLY A 133 -15.83 -15.90 3.76
N ASN A 134 -15.37 -14.64 3.78
CA ASN A 134 -15.12 -13.86 2.58
C ASN A 134 -13.66 -13.99 2.17
N ARG A 135 -13.44 -13.93 0.87
CA ARG A 135 -12.14 -13.99 0.22
C ARG A 135 -11.80 -12.61 -0.33
N TYR A 136 -10.58 -12.13 -0.09
CA TYR A 136 -10.08 -10.86 -0.57
C TYR A 136 -8.74 -11.06 -1.23
N ASP A 137 -8.60 -10.66 -2.48
CA ASP A 137 -7.31 -10.66 -3.16
C ASP A 137 -6.56 -9.37 -2.83
N VAL A 138 -5.33 -9.51 -2.33
CA VAL A 138 -4.51 -8.39 -1.87
C VAL A 138 -3.13 -8.48 -2.50
N VAL A 139 -2.72 -7.41 -3.18
CA VAL A 139 -1.37 -7.27 -3.73
C VAL A 139 -0.63 -6.18 -2.98
N TYR A 140 0.53 -6.54 -2.43
CA TYR A 140 1.45 -5.61 -1.79
C TYR A 140 2.52 -5.19 -2.78
N ARG A 141 2.59 -3.89 -3.10
CA ARG A 141 3.66 -3.30 -3.91
C ARG A 141 4.75 -2.80 -3.00
N MET A 142 5.93 -3.41 -3.10
CA MET A 142 7.06 -3.07 -2.25
C MET A 142 8.19 -2.45 -3.06
N GLU A 143 8.94 -1.56 -2.41
CA GLU A 143 10.12 -0.91 -2.97
C GLU A 143 11.32 -1.09 -2.03
N ASP A 144 12.47 -1.31 -2.65
CA ASP A 144 13.75 -1.38 -1.94
C ASP A 144 14.25 0.04 -1.63
N GLN A 145 14.53 0.29 -0.37
CA GLN A 145 15.16 1.50 0.12
C GLN A 145 16.52 1.15 0.73
N SER A 146 17.51 0.95 -0.13
CA SER A 146 18.87 0.59 0.29
C SER A 146 18.93 -0.69 1.15
N GLY A 147 18.26 -1.75 0.70
CA GLY A 147 18.15 -3.03 1.40
C GLY A 147 16.97 -3.14 2.36
N ASN A 148 16.26 -2.03 2.59
CA ASN A 148 15.07 -2.01 3.43
C ASN A 148 13.79 -2.01 2.57
N TRP A 149 13.18 -3.18 2.39
CA TRP A 149 11.95 -3.34 1.61
C TRP A 149 10.74 -2.81 2.37
N THR A 150 10.02 -1.85 1.78
CA THR A 150 8.81 -1.26 2.37
C THR A 150 7.65 -1.29 1.39
N VAL A 151 6.44 -1.42 1.90
CA VAL A 151 5.20 -1.38 1.10
C VAL A 151 4.91 0.07 0.73
N SER A 152 4.80 0.35 -0.56
CA SER A 152 4.51 1.67 -1.12
C SER A 152 3.08 1.81 -1.66
N ASP A 153 2.36 0.69 -1.78
CA ASP A 153 0.92 0.64 -2.13
C ASP A 153 0.34 -0.72 -1.74
N VAL A 154 -0.95 -0.75 -1.45
CA VAL A 154 -1.74 -1.97 -1.24
C VAL A 154 -2.92 -1.94 -2.20
N VAL A 155 -3.06 -3.00 -2.98
CA VAL A 155 -4.18 -3.18 -3.92
C VAL A 155 -5.11 -4.24 -3.36
N ILE A 156 -6.36 -3.89 -3.10
CA ILE A 156 -7.38 -4.78 -2.54
C ILE A 156 -8.49 -4.93 -3.58
N GLU A 157 -8.80 -6.17 -3.98
CA GLU A 157 -9.80 -6.45 -5.01
C GLU A 157 -9.58 -5.61 -6.29
N GLY A 158 -8.31 -5.48 -6.71
CA GLY A 158 -7.92 -4.70 -7.89
C GLY A 158 -7.88 -3.18 -7.67
N VAL A 159 -8.30 -2.67 -6.52
CA VAL A 159 -8.32 -1.23 -6.21
C VAL A 159 -7.06 -0.83 -5.43
N SER A 160 -6.19 -0.03 -6.06
CA SER A 160 -5.02 0.57 -5.40
C SER A 160 -5.46 1.60 -4.38
N LEU A 161 -4.98 1.46 -3.14
CA LEU A 161 -5.24 2.38 -2.06
C LEU A 161 -4.71 3.79 -2.40
N VAL A 162 -3.47 3.88 -2.86
CA VAL A 162 -2.84 5.16 -3.23
C VAL A 162 -3.58 5.82 -4.40
N ALA A 163 -3.93 5.06 -5.45
CA ALA A 163 -4.63 5.61 -6.62
C ALA A 163 -6.06 6.07 -6.27
N ASN A 164 -6.75 5.36 -5.39
CA ASN A 164 -8.09 5.73 -4.93
C ASN A 164 -8.09 7.08 -4.21
N TYR A 165 -7.14 7.31 -3.30
CA TYR A 165 -7.02 8.62 -2.64
C TYR A 165 -6.51 9.69 -3.60
N ARG A 166 -5.65 9.33 -4.55
CA ARG A 166 -5.10 10.29 -5.50
C ARG A 166 -6.18 10.98 -6.32
N SER A 167 -7.16 10.25 -6.84
CA SER A 167 -8.24 10.85 -7.64
C SER A 167 -9.00 11.94 -6.88
N GLN A 168 -9.19 11.75 -5.57
CA GLN A 168 -9.88 12.70 -4.70
C GLN A 168 -9.00 13.90 -4.30
N LEU A 169 -7.72 13.64 -3.99
CA LEU A 169 -6.80 14.67 -3.52
C LEU A 169 -6.26 15.55 -4.65
N ASP A 170 -6.10 15.01 -5.88
CA ASP A 170 -5.73 15.79 -7.07
C ASP A 170 -6.79 16.87 -7.37
N GLU A 171 -8.08 16.51 -7.33
CA GLU A 171 -9.17 17.47 -7.53
C GLU A 171 -9.20 18.54 -6.42
N THR A 172 -9.09 18.11 -5.16
CA THR A 172 -9.04 19.03 -4.02
C THR A 172 -7.85 19.98 -4.12
N PHE A 173 -6.69 19.47 -4.53
CA PHE A 173 -5.50 20.28 -4.70
C PHE A 173 -5.68 21.32 -5.83
N ALA A 174 -6.23 20.92 -6.97
CA ALA A 174 -6.47 21.82 -8.10
C ALA A 174 -7.39 22.99 -7.74
N GLN A 175 -8.38 22.75 -6.89
CA GLN A 175 -9.37 23.77 -6.49
C GLN A 175 -8.93 24.63 -5.29
N GLN A 176 -8.22 24.05 -4.31
CA GLN A 176 -8.00 24.64 -2.99
C GLN A 176 -6.53 24.63 -2.53
N GLY A 177 -5.62 24.10 -3.36
CA GLY A 177 -4.19 24.01 -3.05
C GLY A 177 -3.88 23.11 -1.82
N ALA A 178 -2.67 23.27 -1.29
CA ALA A 178 -2.18 22.44 -0.18
C ALA A 178 -3.04 22.57 1.10
N ALA A 179 -3.49 23.76 1.42
CA ALA A 179 -4.35 23.99 2.60
C ALA A 179 -5.70 23.27 2.48
N GLY A 180 -6.27 23.23 1.28
CA GLY A 180 -7.50 22.48 1.00
C GLY A 180 -7.34 20.98 1.18
N VAL A 181 -6.21 20.42 0.72
CA VAL A 181 -5.89 18.99 0.92
C VAL A 181 -5.75 18.66 2.40
N ILE A 182 -5.04 19.47 3.18
CA ILE A 182 -4.92 19.29 4.65
C ILE A 182 -6.31 19.27 5.29
N LYS A 183 -7.14 20.27 4.98
CA LYS A 183 -8.51 20.37 5.52
C LYS A 183 -9.38 19.16 5.12
N SER A 184 -9.24 18.66 3.89
CA SER A 184 -9.94 17.47 3.42
C SER A 184 -9.51 16.23 4.20
N LEU A 185 -8.20 16.04 4.41
CA LEU A 185 -7.66 14.93 5.21
C LEU A 185 -8.11 15.00 6.67
N GLN A 186 -8.10 16.19 7.29
CA GLN A 186 -8.60 16.41 8.67
C GLN A 186 -10.07 15.99 8.80
N ARG A 187 -10.92 16.36 7.83
CA ARG A 187 -12.33 15.96 7.79
C ARG A 187 -12.46 14.46 7.66
N SER A 188 -11.75 13.84 6.72
CA SER A 188 -11.79 12.37 6.51
C SER A 188 -11.34 11.60 7.76
N VAL A 189 -10.35 12.11 8.50
CA VAL A 189 -9.92 11.53 9.79
C VAL A 189 -11.02 11.68 10.85
N ALA A 190 -11.72 12.80 10.90
CA ALA A 190 -12.82 13.02 11.84
C ALA A 190 -13.99 12.06 11.56
N ASP A 191 -14.30 11.82 10.29
CA ASP A 191 -15.39 10.95 9.85
C ASP A 191 -15.05 9.44 9.94
N SER A 192 -13.77 9.07 10.02
CA SER A 192 -13.27 7.69 10.11
C SER A 192 -13.29 7.13 11.54
N LYS A 193 -14.38 7.32 12.29
CA LYS A 193 -14.56 6.85 13.68
C LYS A 193 -14.83 5.36 13.77
#